data_d39831ea92d5cc9277f6f17167229a16
#
_entry.id   d39831ea92d5cc9277f6f17167229a16
#
_cell.length_a   1.000
_cell.length_b   1.000
_cell.length_c   1.000
_cell.angle_alpha   90.00
_cell.angle_beta   90.00
_cell.angle_gamma   90.00
#
_symmetry.space_group_name_H-M   'P 1'
#
loop_
_entity.id
_entity.type
_entity.pdbx_description
1 polymer ?
#
loop_
_entity_poly.entity_id
_entity_poly.type
_entity_poly.pdbx_seq_one_letter_code
_entity_poly.pdbx_strand_id
1 'polypeptide(L)'
;MKFLVLIILVNNLFINNLVNAENLYLKSEFSESFKIGLAVNDDIVSGESAELQKIVKQQANSITLENSMKAEVINPKKGKFNFNAADKFVDFGNKNDMYVLGHTLVWHNQTPDWFFVNDNNEPNTPSQQLEQMHQYIKVVAGRYAGKVDAWDVVNEIIGEDGKYRDTIWVQRVGDGDEVVKAAFKYAEKYSPNTELYYNDFNAWRPEKREGIIRMVKMLQKNGIRIDGIGIQAHWGLNFPKTEYIESAINAYAELGLKVMITELDVDVLPITKEGQVIGKGLLDSQFELEEFEVFLDPYQNGLPPEIERQLAKRYQELFEIFYKHRNKIDRVTLWGVDDSMSWKNTYPISNRTNYPLLWNRNLQPKSAVDLILKVPN
;
A
#
# COMPACT_ATOMS: atom_id res chain seq x y z
N MET A 1 -57.95 -67.07 -2.69
CA MET A 1 -57.06 -66.32 -1.82
C MET A 1 -55.97 -65.74 -2.66
N LYS A 2 -56.02 -64.45 -2.91
CA LYS A 2 -54.98 -63.70 -3.63
C LYS A 2 -54.25 -62.85 -2.62
N PHE A 3 -52.91 -63.10 -2.42
CA PHE A 3 -52.05 -62.27 -1.61
C PHE A 3 -51.58 -61.12 -2.45
N LEU A 4 -51.92 -59.93 -2.01
CA LEU A 4 -51.40 -58.64 -2.58
C LEU A 4 -50.12 -58.26 -1.88
N VAL A 5 -49.04 -58.32 -2.59
CA VAL A 5 -47.74 -57.84 -2.09
C VAL A 5 -47.65 -56.35 -2.38
N LEU A 6 -47.66 -55.53 -1.33
CA LEU A 6 -47.47 -54.10 -1.38
C LEU A 6 -45.94 -53.79 -1.38
N ILE A 7 -45.43 -53.38 -2.54
CA ILE A 7 -44.06 -52.89 -2.66
C ILE A 7 -44.06 -51.43 -2.26
N ILE A 8 -43.50 -51.13 -1.09
CA ILE A 8 -43.23 -49.75 -0.66
C ILE A 8 -41.93 -49.31 -1.33
N LEU A 9 -42.05 -48.46 -2.36
CA LEU A 9 -40.91 -47.72 -2.93
C LEU A 9 -40.53 -46.58 -1.96
N VAL A 10 -39.45 -46.78 -1.21
CA VAL A 10 -38.80 -45.70 -0.46
C VAL A 10 -37.98 -44.90 -1.45
N ASN A 11 -38.52 -43.81 -1.94
CA ASN A 11 -37.75 -42.78 -2.65
C ASN A 11 -36.82 -42.10 -1.65
N ASN A 12 -35.58 -42.51 -1.63
CA ASN A 12 -34.49 -41.74 -1.03
C ASN A 12 -34.27 -40.48 -1.87
N LEU A 13 -34.90 -39.40 -1.48
CA LEU A 13 -34.52 -38.05 -1.89
C LEU A 13 -33.15 -37.75 -1.26
N PHE A 14 -32.10 -38.14 -1.95
CA PHE A 14 -30.80 -37.48 -1.78
C PHE A 14 -30.99 -36.06 -2.29
N ILE A 15 -31.36 -35.16 -1.39
CA ILE A 15 -31.16 -33.74 -1.61
C ILE A 15 -29.62 -33.56 -1.65
N ASN A 16 -29.07 -33.58 -2.86
CA ASN A 16 -27.77 -33.04 -3.11
C ASN A 16 -27.86 -31.55 -2.77
N ASN A 17 -27.51 -31.20 -1.56
CA ASN A 17 -27.03 -29.88 -1.25
C ASN A 17 -25.72 -29.70 -2.05
N LEU A 18 -25.83 -29.36 -3.33
CA LEU A 18 -24.83 -28.60 -4.03
C LEU A 18 -24.80 -27.26 -3.27
N VAL A 19 -24.01 -27.22 -2.21
CA VAL A 19 -23.43 -25.98 -1.74
C VAL A 19 -22.71 -25.46 -2.99
N ASN A 20 -23.33 -24.50 -3.67
CA ASN A 20 -22.60 -23.66 -4.59
C ASN A 20 -21.40 -23.18 -3.78
N ALA A 21 -20.22 -23.63 -4.13
CA ALA A 21 -19.00 -23.01 -3.65
C ALA A 21 -19.09 -21.59 -4.19
N GLU A 22 -19.71 -20.68 -3.43
CA GLU A 22 -19.60 -19.26 -3.68
C GLU A 22 -18.12 -18.98 -3.74
N ASN A 23 -17.67 -18.46 -4.87
CA ASN A 23 -16.30 -18.04 -4.99
C ASN A 23 -16.09 -16.97 -3.92
N LEU A 24 -15.47 -17.35 -2.81
CA LEU A 24 -15.17 -16.45 -1.72
C LEU A 24 -14.10 -15.47 -2.20
N TYR A 25 -14.42 -14.18 -2.17
CA TYR A 25 -13.51 -13.12 -2.54
C TYR A 25 -13.08 -12.35 -1.30
N LEU A 26 -11.81 -11.95 -1.23
CA LEU A 26 -11.28 -11.21 -0.09
C LEU A 26 -12.14 -9.99 0.27
N LYS A 27 -12.53 -9.18 -0.71
CA LYS A 27 -13.38 -8.01 -0.47
C LYS A 27 -14.75 -8.34 0.14
N SER A 28 -15.29 -9.52 -0.15
CA SER A 28 -16.59 -9.96 0.38
C SER A 28 -16.44 -10.47 1.80
N GLU A 29 -15.44 -11.30 2.07
CA GLU A 29 -15.18 -11.86 3.40
C GLU A 29 -14.85 -10.78 4.45
N PHE A 30 -14.18 -9.71 4.04
CA PHE A 30 -13.80 -8.62 4.93
C PHE A 30 -14.73 -7.40 4.84
N SER A 31 -15.87 -7.48 4.14
CA SER A 31 -16.80 -6.35 3.91
C SER A 31 -17.25 -5.64 5.18
N GLU A 32 -17.49 -6.40 6.27
CA GLU A 32 -17.90 -5.87 7.57
C GLU A 32 -16.71 -5.46 8.48
N SER A 33 -15.50 -5.52 7.96
CA SER A 33 -14.29 -5.28 8.75
C SER A 33 -13.48 -4.10 8.22
N PHE A 34 -12.92 -4.24 7.03
CA PHE A 34 -12.11 -3.23 6.36
C PHE A 34 -12.10 -3.48 4.85
N LYS A 35 -11.74 -2.46 4.09
CA LYS A 35 -11.58 -2.59 2.64
C LYS A 35 -10.34 -3.39 2.30
N ILE A 36 -10.43 -4.22 1.26
CA ILE A 36 -9.29 -4.88 0.63
C ILE A 36 -8.84 -4.05 -0.56
N GLY A 37 -7.58 -3.63 -0.54
CA GLY A 37 -6.96 -2.85 -1.60
C GLY A 37 -5.90 -3.63 -2.37
N LEU A 38 -5.69 -3.21 -3.62
CA LEU A 38 -4.57 -3.67 -4.46
C LEU A 38 -3.89 -2.46 -5.09
N ALA A 39 -2.56 -2.42 -5.06
CA ALA A 39 -1.81 -1.51 -5.90
C ALA A 39 -1.86 -2.00 -7.36
N VAL A 40 -2.12 -1.08 -8.27
CA VAL A 40 -2.30 -1.37 -9.71
C VAL A 40 -1.36 -0.51 -10.55
N ASN A 41 -1.06 -0.97 -11.76
CA ASN A 41 -0.28 -0.24 -12.75
C ASN A 41 -1.16 0.24 -13.91
N ASP A 42 -0.56 0.92 -14.87
CA ASP A 42 -1.23 1.50 -16.03
C ASP A 42 -1.87 0.42 -16.94
N ASP A 43 -1.23 -0.74 -17.11
CA ASP A 43 -1.73 -1.83 -17.96
C ASP A 43 -3.03 -2.43 -17.40
N ILE A 44 -3.14 -2.52 -16.08
CA ILE A 44 -4.36 -3.01 -15.42
C ILE A 44 -5.50 -2.03 -15.63
N VAL A 45 -5.27 -0.74 -15.38
CA VAL A 45 -6.36 0.26 -15.46
C VAL A 45 -6.75 0.59 -16.90
N SER A 46 -5.84 0.44 -17.86
CA SER A 46 -6.14 0.59 -19.29
C SER A 46 -6.87 -0.63 -19.88
N GLY A 47 -6.80 -1.79 -19.22
CA GLY A 47 -7.34 -3.05 -19.70
C GLY A 47 -6.39 -3.87 -20.59
N GLU A 48 -5.14 -3.43 -20.73
CA GLU A 48 -4.10 -4.18 -21.48
C GLU A 48 -3.78 -5.51 -20.78
N SER A 49 -3.89 -5.57 -19.46
CA SER A 49 -3.76 -6.78 -18.63
C SER A 49 -5.13 -7.26 -18.14
N ALA A 50 -5.96 -7.82 -19.03
CA ALA A 50 -7.35 -8.17 -18.72
C ALA A 50 -7.50 -9.21 -17.59
N GLU A 51 -6.58 -10.16 -17.47
CA GLU A 51 -6.59 -11.19 -16.43
C GLU A 51 -6.28 -10.59 -15.06
N LEU A 52 -5.26 -9.73 -14.95
CA LEU A 52 -4.96 -8.98 -13.74
C LEU A 52 -6.11 -8.05 -13.35
N GLN A 53 -6.69 -7.35 -14.34
CA GLN A 53 -7.86 -6.50 -14.10
C GLN A 53 -9.05 -7.30 -13.54
N LYS A 54 -9.25 -8.55 -14.00
CA LYS A 54 -10.28 -9.45 -13.48
C LYS A 54 -10.03 -9.78 -12.00
N ILE A 55 -8.78 -10.11 -11.63
CA ILE A 55 -8.41 -10.37 -10.22
C ILE A 55 -8.70 -9.13 -9.36
N VAL A 56 -8.28 -7.95 -9.81
CA VAL A 56 -8.56 -6.70 -9.08
C VAL A 56 -10.06 -6.51 -8.84
N LYS A 57 -10.89 -6.62 -9.88
CA LYS A 57 -12.35 -6.46 -9.77
C LYS A 57 -13.01 -7.49 -8.85
N GLN A 58 -12.49 -8.72 -8.80
CA GLN A 58 -13.05 -9.79 -7.98
C GLN A 58 -12.61 -9.68 -6.51
N GLN A 59 -11.35 -9.34 -6.27
CA GLN A 59 -10.74 -9.45 -4.95
C GLN A 59 -10.73 -8.15 -4.14
N ALA A 60 -10.74 -6.99 -4.82
CA ALA A 60 -10.59 -5.69 -4.18
C ALA A 60 -11.83 -4.80 -4.28
N ASN A 61 -12.01 -3.94 -3.28
CA ASN A 61 -12.93 -2.80 -3.26
C ASN A 61 -12.20 -1.48 -2.97
N SER A 62 -10.86 -1.49 -3.08
CA SER A 62 -10.00 -0.31 -3.02
C SER A 62 -8.81 -0.46 -3.96
N ILE A 63 -8.30 0.64 -4.49
CA ILE A 63 -7.12 0.66 -5.36
C ILE A 63 -6.21 1.84 -5.07
N THR A 64 -4.92 1.64 -5.34
CA THR A 64 -3.87 2.67 -5.32
C THR A 64 -3.05 2.55 -6.61
N LEU A 65 -2.74 3.67 -7.28
CA LEU A 65 -1.87 3.64 -8.46
C LEU A 65 -0.40 3.66 -8.02
N GLU A 66 0.36 2.61 -8.38
CA GLU A 66 1.70 2.40 -7.86
C GLU A 66 2.68 3.54 -8.17
N ASN A 67 2.71 4.03 -9.42
CA ASN A 67 3.70 5.01 -9.87
C ASN A 67 3.11 6.25 -10.55
N SER A 68 2.10 6.09 -11.41
CA SER A 68 1.73 7.12 -12.37
C SER A 68 0.93 8.31 -11.79
N MET A 69 0.67 8.33 -10.46
CA MET A 69 0.20 9.52 -9.73
C MET A 69 1.30 10.30 -9.01
N LYS A 70 2.54 9.83 -9.04
CA LYS A 70 3.68 10.51 -8.42
C LYS A 70 4.12 11.73 -9.24
N ALA A 71 4.74 12.71 -8.60
CA ALA A 71 5.06 14.00 -9.19
C ALA A 71 5.92 13.92 -10.46
N GLU A 72 6.84 12.94 -10.52
CA GLU A 72 7.70 12.71 -11.67
C GLU A 72 6.91 12.39 -12.95
N VAL A 73 5.81 11.66 -12.84
CA VAL A 73 4.94 11.30 -13.97
C VAL A 73 3.88 12.37 -14.23
N ILE A 74 3.25 12.87 -13.18
CA ILE A 74 2.19 13.88 -13.28
C ILE A 74 2.72 15.23 -13.79
N ASN A 75 3.90 15.65 -13.33
CA ASN A 75 4.44 16.98 -13.65
C ASN A 75 5.95 16.91 -13.95
N PRO A 76 6.35 16.21 -15.02
CA PRO A 76 7.74 15.92 -15.35
C PRO A 76 8.56 17.17 -15.66
N LYS A 77 7.91 18.25 -16.10
CA LYS A 77 8.53 19.54 -16.43
C LYS A 77 7.65 20.69 -15.93
N LYS A 78 8.27 21.80 -15.55
CA LYS A 78 7.57 23.01 -15.06
C LYS A 78 6.42 23.40 -15.99
N GLY A 79 5.23 23.52 -15.43
CA GLY A 79 4.02 23.89 -16.15
C GLY A 79 3.46 22.84 -17.13
N LYS A 80 4.05 21.64 -17.20
CA LYS A 80 3.57 20.55 -18.07
C LYS A 80 3.05 19.39 -17.23
N PHE A 81 1.74 19.22 -17.23
CA PHE A 81 1.06 18.15 -16.54
C PHE A 81 0.67 17.03 -17.51
N ASN A 82 0.81 15.79 -17.06
CA ASN A 82 0.35 14.57 -17.73
C ASN A 82 -0.57 13.78 -16.80
N PHE A 83 -1.86 13.84 -17.05
CA PHE A 83 -2.88 13.16 -16.24
C PHE A 83 -3.41 11.88 -16.88
N ASN A 84 -2.90 11.45 -18.04
CA ASN A 84 -3.50 10.38 -18.83
C ASN A 84 -3.67 9.07 -18.03
N ALA A 85 -2.64 8.61 -17.36
CA ALA A 85 -2.69 7.39 -16.55
C ALA A 85 -3.54 7.59 -15.28
N ALA A 86 -3.33 8.71 -14.59
CA ALA A 86 -4.07 9.04 -13.37
C ALA A 86 -5.59 9.21 -13.63
N ASP A 87 -5.98 9.82 -14.77
CA ASP A 87 -7.39 9.91 -15.16
C ASP A 87 -8.01 8.53 -15.40
N LYS A 88 -7.31 7.64 -16.13
CA LYS A 88 -7.77 6.26 -16.35
C LYS A 88 -7.91 5.49 -15.04
N PHE A 89 -6.97 5.66 -14.13
CA PHE A 89 -7.01 5.04 -12.80
C PHE A 89 -8.23 5.49 -12.00
N VAL A 90 -8.44 6.79 -11.88
CA VAL A 90 -9.58 7.35 -11.14
C VAL A 90 -10.90 6.92 -11.79
N ASP A 91 -10.99 6.97 -13.12
CA ASP A 91 -12.16 6.49 -13.86
C ASP A 91 -12.40 4.99 -13.66
N PHE A 92 -11.35 4.18 -13.65
CA PHE A 92 -11.44 2.74 -13.39
C PHE A 92 -11.99 2.46 -11.99
N GLY A 93 -11.47 3.13 -10.97
CA GLY A 93 -11.94 2.98 -9.59
C GLY A 93 -13.41 3.37 -9.45
N ASN A 94 -13.77 4.55 -9.92
CA ASN A 94 -15.15 5.05 -9.83
C ASN A 94 -16.15 4.20 -10.63
N LYS A 95 -15.78 3.68 -11.81
CA LYS A 95 -16.64 2.78 -12.60
C LYS A 95 -16.87 1.41 -11.96
N ASN A 96 -16.03 1.00 -11.04
CA ASN A 96 -16.13 -0.28 -10.36
C ASN A 96 -16.48 -0.13 -8.87
N ASP A 97 -16.97 1.04 -8.44
CA ASP A 97 -17.36 1.35 -7.06
C ASP A 97 -16.26 1.05 -6.04
N MET A 98 -15.01 1.33 -6.41
CA MET A 98 -13.83 1.12 -5.56
C MET A 98 -13.43 2.41 -4.84
N TYR A 99 -12.96 2.26 -3.61
CA TYR A 99 -12.29 3.33 -2.88
C TYR A 99 -10.96 3.66 -3.56
N VAL A 100 -10.77 4.91 -3.97
CA VAL A 100 -9.62 5.39 -4.75
C VAL A 100 -8.69 6.18 -3.86
N LEU A 101 -7.46 5.70 -3.67
CA LEU A 101 -6.40 6.42 -2.97
C LEU A 101 -5.45 7.08 -3.96
N GLY A 102 -5.28 8.40 -3.84
CA GLY A 102 -4.24 9.15 -4.52
C GLY A 102 -2.90 9.02 -3.80
N HIS A 103 -1.89 8.50 -4.48
CA HIS A 103 -0.54 8.29 -3.95
C HIS A 103 0.49 8.94 -4.87
N THR A 104 1.17 9.97 -4.51
CA THR A 104 1.20 10.78 -3.29
C THR A 104 1.43 12.26 -3.66
N LEU A 105 1.00 13.20 -2.81
CA LEU A 105 1.15 14.64 -3.13
C LEU A 105 2.56 15.16 -2.85
N VAL A 106 3.15 14.83 -1.71
CA VAL A 106 4.49 15.30 -1.30
C VAL A 106 5.35 14.13 -0.89
N TRP A 107 6.40 13.87 -1.66
CA TRP A 107 7.41 12.87 -1.40
C TRP A 107 8.78 13.34 -1.88
N HIS A 108 9.87 12.88 -1.28
CA HIS A 108 11.23 13.26 -1.66
C HIS A 108 11.80 12.42 -2.80
N ASN A 109 11.24 11.21 -3.02
CA ASN A 109 11.54 10.39 -4.19
C ASN A 109 10.53 10.66 -5.31
N GLN A 110 10.88 10.32 -6.53
CA GLN A 110 10.04 10.48 -7.73
C GLN A 110 9.38 11.87 -7.82
N THR A 111 10.13 12.91 -7.40
CA THR A 111 9.80 14.34 -7.57
C THR A 111 10.90 14.96 -8.41
N PRO A 112 10.59 15.60 -9.55
CA PRO A 112 11.59 16.15 -10.46
C PRO A 112 12.44 17.26 -9.82
N ASP A 113 13.71 17.36 -10.17
CA ASP A 113 14.64 18.34 -9.62
C ASP A 113 14.19 19.79 -9.79
N TRP A 114 13.47 20.09 -10.89
CA TRP A 114 12.96 21.43 -11.14
C TRP A 114 11.96 21.94 -10.06
N PHE A 115 11.38 21.06 -9.24
CA PHE A 115 10.55 21.47 -8.11
C PHE A 115 11.31 22.26 -7.05
N PHE A 116 12.62 22.10 -7.02
CA PHE A 116 13.48 22.58 -5.93
C PHE A 116 14.38 23.75 -6.35
N VAL A 117 14.21 24.26 -7.57
CA VAL A 117 14.98 25.37 -8.13
C VAL A 117 14.05 26.45 -8.72
N ASN A 118 14.54 27.69 -8.70
CA ASN A 118 13.87 28.83 -9.32
C ASN A 118 14.17 28.92 -10.84
N ASP A 119 13.67 29.94 -11.51
CA ASP A 119 13.86 30.14 -12.95
C ASP A 119 15.30 30.40 -13.38
N ASN A 120 16.17 30.76 -12.43
CA ASN A 120 17.62 30.90 -12.65
C ASN A 120 18.40 29.60 -12.39
N ASN A 121 17.70 28.50 -12.12
CA ASN A 121 18.28 27.21 -11.72
C ASN A 121 19.05 27.26 -10.37
N GLU A 122 18.69 28.22 -9.50
CA GLU A 122 19.19 28.33 -8.15
C GLU A 122 18.24 27.65 -7.17
N PRO A 123 18.72 27.16 -6.00
CA PRO A 123 17.86 26.60 -4.96
C PRO A 123 16.71 27.54 -4.58
N ASN A 124 15.48 27.01 -4.50
CA ASN A 124 14.35 27.76 -4.02
C ASN A 124 14.58 28.30 -2.59
N THR A 125 14.17 29.54 -2.35
CA THR A 125 13.99 30.02 -0.98
C THR A 125 12.80 29.30 -0.30
N PRO A 126 12.69 29.30 1.04
CA PRO A 126 11.59 28.68 1.75
C PRO A 126 10.21 29.09 1.21
N SER A 127 10.00 30.38 0.95
CA SER A 127 8.74 30.90 0.41
C SER A 127 8.45 30.39 -1.00
N GLN A 128 9.47 30.36 -1.88
CA GLN A 128 9.32 29.83 -3.23
C GLN A 128 9.02 28.32 -3.22
N GLN A 129 9.66 27.59 -2.29
CA GLN A 129 9.42 26.13 -2.16
C GLN A 129 7.99 25.84 -1.69
N LEU A 130 7.48 26.58 -0.72
CA LEU A 130 6.11 26.45 -0.26
C LEU A 130 5.11 26.85 -1.34
N GLU A 131 5.39 27.88 -2.14
CA GLU A 131 4.54 28.28 -3.26
C GLU A 131 4.56 27.23 -4.38
N GLN A 132 5.71 26.61 -4.68
CA GLN A 132 5.80 25.50 -5.63
C GLN A 132 4.94 24.31 -5.18
N MET A 133 5.00 23.93 -3.92
CA MET A 133 4.14 22.90 -3.31
C MET A 133 2.66 23.29 -3.43
N HIS A 134 2.33 24.56 -3.09
CA HIS A 134 0.98 25.07 -3.18
C HIS A 134 0.39 24.92 -4.59
N GLN A 135 1.13 25.37 -5.62
CA GLN A 135 0.66 25.29 -7.00
C GLN A 135 0.49 23.85 -7.47
N TYR A 136 1.42 22.95 -7.10
CA TYR A 136 1.32 21.53 -7.44
C TYR A 136 0.08 20.88 -6.80
N ILE A 137 -0.08 21.01 -5.49
CA ILE A 137 -1.23 20.44 -4.76
C ILE A 137 -2.56 21.04 -5.27
N LYS A 138 -2.60 22.35 -5.53
CA LYS A 138 -3.78 23.00 -6.12
C LYS A 138 -4.23 22.35 -7.42
N VAL A 139 -3.29 22.05 -8.31
CA VAL A 139 -3.62 21.47 -9.61
C VAL A 139 -3.99 20.00 -9.46
N VAL A 140 -3.20 19.20 -8.73
CA VAL A 140 -3.38 17.76 -8.64
C VAL A 140 -4.57 17.40 -7.74
N ALA A 141 -4.58 17.84 -6.50
CA ALA A 141 -5.69 17.56 -5.58
C ALA A 141 -6.99 18.20 -6.05
N GLY A 142 -6.93 19.43 -6.60
CA GLY A 142 -8.10 20.11 -7.17
C GLY A 142 -8.71 19.40 -8.37
N ARG A 143 -7.89 18.77 -9.25
CA ARG A 143 -8.38 17.99 -10.39
C ARG A 143 -9.22 16.80 -9.95
N TYR A 144 -8.83 16.15 -8.87
CA TYR A 144 -9.45 14.92 -8.37
C TYR A 144 -10.37 15.12 -7.17
N ALA A 145 -10.66 16.37 -6.80
CA ALA A 145 -11.62 16.71 -5.75
C ALA A 145 -12.99 16.07 -6.03
N GLY A 146 -13.50 15.27 -5.08
CA GLY A 146 -14.74 14.50 -5.23
C GLY A 146 -14.65 13.28 -6.16
N LYS A 147 -13.45 12.90 -6.60
CA LYS A 147 -13.21 11.73 -7.46
C LYS A 147 -12.26 10.72 -6.82
N VAL A 148 -11.46 11.14 -5.86
CA VAL A 148 -10.63 10.28 -5.00
C VAL A 148 -11.17 10.36 -3.59
N ASP A 149 -11.11 9.25 -2.87
CA ASP A 149 -11.62 9.14 -1.50
C ASP A 149 -10.59 9.58 -0.46
N ALA A 150 -9.30 9.38 -0.76
CA ALA A 150 -8.21 9.76 0.13
C ALA A 150 -6.95 10.18 -0.65
N TRP A 151 -6.07 10.94 0.02
CA TRP A 151 -4.72 11.26 -0.41
C TRP A 151 -3.69 10.84 0.63
N ASP A 152 -2.62 10.20 0.19
CA ASP A 152 -1.35 10.24 0.90
C ASP A 152 -0.76 11.64 0.68
N VAL A 153 -0.96 12.53 1.66
CA VAL A 153 -0.59 13.95 1.52
C VAL A 153 0.91 14.13 1.62
N VAL A 154 1.52 13.49 2.63
CA VAL A 154 2.96 13.46 2.83
C VAL A 154 3.40 12.01 3.02
N ASN A 155 4.41 11.62 2.24
CA ASN A 155 4.97 10.28 2.28
C ASN A 155 6.40 10.32 2.83
N GLU A 156 6.70 9.49 3.86
CA GLU A 156 8.04 9.14 4.34
C GLU A 156 8.91 10.31 4.82
N ILE A 157 8.36 11.30 5.51
CA ILE A 157 9.15 12.44 5.97
C ILE A 157 9.82 12.21 7.34
N ILE A 158 9.40 11.18 8.11
CA ILE A 158 9.99 10.85 9.41
C ILE A 158 11.10 9.80 9.25
N GLY A 159 12.26 10.06 9.84
CA GLY A 159 13.39 9.14 9.84
C GLY A 159 13.27 8.02 10.88
N GLU A 160 14.16 7.05 10.80
CA GLU A 160 14.19 5.91 11.73
C GLU A 160 14.48 6.32 13.19
N ASP A 161 15.11 7.49 13.39
CA ASP A 161 15.36 8.11 14.69
C ASP A 161 14.17 8.96 15.23
N GLY A 162 13.06 8.95 14.51
CA GLY A 162 11.85 9.71 14.86
C GLY A 162 11.94 11.22 14.58
N LYS A 163 13.02 11.70 13.97
CA LYS A 163 13.13 13.09 13.52
C LYS A 163 12.69 13.24 12.08
N TYR A 164 12.53 14.47 11.62
CA TYR A 164 12.37 14.72 10.19
C TYR A 164 13.60 14.26 9.44
N ARG A 165 13.40 13.56 8.32
CA ARG A 165 14.46 13.21 7.39
C ARG A 165 15.06 14.48 6.79
N ASP A 166 16.35 14.48 6.53
CA ASP A 166 17.03 15.52 5.77
C ASP A 166 16.72 15.40 4.27
N THR A 167 15.44 15.52 3.93
CA THR A 167 14.97 15.48 2.56
C THR A 167 15.14 16.85 1.89
N ILE A 168 15.16 16.84 0.55
CA ILE A 168 15.25 18.10 -0.22
C ILE A 168 14.10 19.07 0.12
N TRP A 169 12.89 18.56 0.45
CA TRP A 169 11.75 19.36 0.92
C TRP A 169 12.08 20.10 2.23
N VAL A 170 12.62 19.36 3.20
CA VAL A 170 12.98 19.92 4.53
C VAL A 170 14.15 20.89 4.38
N GLN A 171 15.15 20.55 3.58
CA GLN A 171 16.30 21.42 3.31
C GLN A 171 15.89 22.77 2.67
N ARG A 172 14.97 22.75 1.71
CA ARG A 172 14.52 23.98 1.03
C ARG A 172 13.62 24.86 1.89
N VAL A 173 12.75 24.27 2.69
CA VAL A 173 11.85 25.02 3.61
C VAL A 173 12.58 25.40 4.91
N GLY A 174 13.55 24.59 5.35
CA GLY A 174 14.32 24.80 6.57
C GLY A 174 13.65 24.29 7.85
N ASP A 175 12.40 23.79 7.77
CA ASP A 175 11.62 23.27 8.89
C ASP A 175 10.64 22.18 8.42
N GLY A 176 10.76 20.97 9.00
CA GLY A 176 9.88 19.84 8.65
C GLY A 176 8.43 20.05 9.09
N ASP A 177 8.18 20.73 10.22
CA ASP A 177 6.84 21.07 10.68
C ASP A 177 6.14 21.98 9.65
N GLU A 178 6.85 22.96 9.08
CA GLU A 178 6.30 23.88 8.06
C GLU A 178 5.99 23.14 6.75
N VAL A 179 6.82 22.18 6.33
CA VAL A 179 6.55 21.32 5.16
C VAL A 179 5.24 20.58 5.35
N VAL A 180 5.08 19.88 6.47
CA VAL A 180 3.90 19.06 6.76
C VAL A 180 2.66 19.93 6.92
N LYS A 181 2.73 21.00 7.69
CA LYS A 181 1.62 21.96 7.88
C LYS A 181 1.12 22.53 6.55
N ALA A 182 2.03 22.94 5.69
CA ALA A 182 1.70 23.50 4.38
C ALA A 182 1.01 22.45 3.50
N ALA A 183 1.58 21.25 3.40
CA ALA A 183 1.04 20.17 2.57
C ALA A 183 -0.41 19.81 2.96
N PHE A 184 -0.68 19.58 4.25
CA PHE A 184 -2.01 19.22 4.75
C PHE A 184 -3.01 20.38 4.58
N LYS A 185 -2.63 21.63 4.87
CA LYS A 185 -3.49 22.80 4.62
C LYS A 185 -3.86 22.95 3.14
N TYR A 186 -2.91 22.75 2.24
CA TYR A 186 -3.19 22.87 0.81
C TYR A 186 -4.06 21.72 0.31
N ALA A 187 -3.81 20.48 0.77
CA ALA A 187 -4.62 19.33 0.44
C ALA A 187 -6.07 19.52 0.91
N GLU A 188 -6.29 19.91 2.15
CA GLU A 188 -7.62 20.23 2.68
C GLU A 188 -8.33 21.33 1.87
N LYS A 189 -7.61 22.40 1.53
CA LYS A 189 -8.17 23.53 0.78
C LYS A 189 -8.67 23.12 -0.60
N TYR A 190 -7.94 22.25 -1.32
CA TYR A 190 -8.24 21.91 -2.70
C TYR A 190 -8.97 20.59 -2.88
N SER A 191 -9.04 19.78 -1.83
CA SER A 191 -9.81 18.53 -1.79
C SER A 191 -10.48 18.35 -0.41
N PRO A 192 -11.44 19.22 -0.05
CA PRO A 192 -11.94 19.33 1.33
C PRO A 192 -12.70 18.09 1.81
N ASN A 193 -13.31 17.33 0.91
CA ASN A 193 -14.09 16.13 1.23
C ASN A 193 -13.30 14.82 1.09
N THR A 194 -12.02 14.91 0.79
CA THR A 194 -11.12 13.77 0.63
C THR A 194 -10.38 13.51 1.94
N GLU A 195 -10.24 12.28 2.38
CA GLU A 195 -9.47 11.93 3.57
C GLU A 195 -7.97 12.21 3.36
N LEU A 196 -7.30 12.69 4.41
CA LEU A 196 -5.90 13.13 4.36
C LEU A 196 -5.03 12.25 5.25
N TYR A 197 -4.09 11.54 4.64
CA TYR A 197 -3.23 10.58 5.32
C TYR A 197 -1.77 10.99 5.28
N TYR A 198 -1.07 10.62 6.34
CA TYR A 198 0.39 10.48 6.33
C TYR A 198 0.74 9.01 6.12
N ASN A 199 1.66 8.69 5.24
CA ASN A 199 2.05 7.31 4.90
C ASN A 199 3.55 7.11 5.10
N ASP A 200 3.96 5.97 5.73
CA ASP A 200 5.38 5.70 5.97
C ASP A 200 5.67 4.20 6.14
N PHE A 201 6.88 3.79 5.74
CA PHE A 201 7.42 2.48 6.06
C PHE A 201 8.01 2.45 7.47
N ASN A 202 8.19 1.25 8.03
CA ASN A 202 8.71 1.06 9.39
C ASN A 202 7.97 1.88 10.48
N ALA A 203 6.76 2.36 10.19
CA ALA A 203 5.93 3.12 11.13
C ALA A 203 5.56 2.34 12.41
N TRP A 204 5.82 1.05 12.43
CA TRP A 204 5.72 0.17 13.60
C TRP A 204 6.88 0.30 14.59
N ARG A 205 8.06 0.81 14.16
CA ARG A 205 9.24 0.95 15.03
C ARG A 205 9.02 2.01 16.11
N PRO A 206 9.39 1.74 17.36
CA PRO A 206 9.09 2.64 18.48
C PRO A 206 9.54 4.08 18.26
N GLU A 207 10.79 4.30 17.87
CA GLU A 207 11.37 5.64 17.70
C GLU A 207 10.66 6.41 16.57
N LYS A 208 10.44 5.74 15.44
CA LYS A 208 9.76 6.33 14.28
C LYS A 208 8.30 6.60 14.58
N ARG A 209 7.61 5.67 15.24
CA ARG A 209 6.23 5.82 15.71
C ARG A 209 6.07 7.04 16.60
N GLU A 210 6.96 7.25 17.59
CA GLU A 210 6.94 8.44 18.45
C GLU A 210 7.15 9.73 17.65
N GLY A 211 8.01 9.71 16.63
CA GLY A 211 8.19 10.83 15.71
C GLY A 211 6.91 11.16 14.93
N ILE A 212 6.22 10.13 14.42
CA ILE A 212 4.93 10.29 13.73
C ILE A 212 3.87 10.82 14.68
N ILE A 213 3.77 10.28 15.92
CA ILE A 213 2.84 10.76 16.94
C ILE A 213 3.08 12.24 17.26
N ARG A 214 4.34 12.66 17.40
CA ARG A 214 4.72 14.07 17.63
C ARG A 214 4.24 14.96 16.48
N MET A 215 4.46 14.54 15.24
CA MET A 215 4.02 15.25 14.04
C MET A 215 2.49 15.37 13.99
N VAL A 216 1.76 14.30 14.25
CA VAL A 216 0.29 14.32 14.33
C VAL A 216 -0.21 15.28 15.38
N LYS A 217 0.33 15.21 16.61
CA LYS A 217 -0.03 16.13 17.70
C LYS A 217 0.27 17.59 17.35
N MET A 218 1.35 17.84 16.59
CA MET A 218 1.67 19.17 16.09
C MET A 218 0.59 19.66 15.12
N LEU A 219 0.15 18.82 14.14
CA LEU A 219 -0.95 19.18 13.23
C LEU A 219 -2.24 19.48 14.02
N GLN A 220 -2.67 18.57 14.89
CA GLN A 220 -3.88 18.72 15.71
C GLN A 220 -3.85 19.99 16.58
N LYS A 221 -2.71 20.28 17.23
CA LYS A 221 -2.52 21.50 18.04
C LYS A 221 -2.67 22.77 17.21
N ASN A 222 -2.33 22.73 15.91
CA ASN A 222 -2.45 23.85 14.99
C ASN A 222 -3.81 23.89 14.26
N GLY A 223 -4.76 23.02 14.62
CA GLY A 223 -6.08 22.94 13.98
C GLY A 223 -6.01 22.49 12.52
N ILE A 224 -4.96 21.73 12.14
CA ILE A 224 -4.77 21.22 10.78
C ILE A 224 -5.28 19.79 10.73
N ARG A 225 -6.15 19.54 9.76
CA ARG A 225 -6.80 18.25 9.58
C ARG A 225 -5.79 17.19 9.13
N ILE A 226 -5.86 16.03 9.78
CA ILE A 226 -5.30 14.76 9.38
C ILE A 226 -6.31 13.68 9.77
N ASP A 227 -6.65 12.77 8.87
CA ASP A 227 -7.70 11.78 9.08
C ASP A 227 -7.13 10.40 9.44
N GLY A 228 -5.91 10.11 9.05
CA GLY A 228 -5.32 8.81 9.36
C GLY A 228 -3.83 8.67 9.09
N ILE A 229 -3.34 7.49 9.45
CA ILE A 229 -1.95 7.04 9.23
C ILE A 229 -1.95 5.78 8.37
N GLY A 230 -1.14 5.81 7.31
CA GLY A 230 -0.77 4.65 6.52
C GLY A 230 0.49 3.98 7.07
N ILE A 231 0.39 2.70 7.36
CA ILE A 231 1.52 1.81 7.66
C ILE A 231 1.80 1.03 6.38
N GLN A 232 2.91 1.32 5.68
CA GLN A 232 3.21 0.67 4.38
C GLN A 232 3.25 -0.86 4.47
N ALA A 233 3.81 -1.39 5.54
CA ALA A 233 3.86 -2.84 5.79
C ALA A 233 4.68 -3.65 4.77
N HIS A 234 5.81 -3.11 4.31
CA HIS A 234 6.84 -3.86 3.60
C HIS A 234 7.59 -4.75 4.61
N TRP A 235 7.05 -5.93 4.84
CA TRP A 235 7.49 -6.81 5.92
C TRP A 235 8.16 -8.07 5.38
N GLY A 236 8.59 -8.94 6.26
CA GLY A 236 9.17 -10.23 5.93
C GLY A 236 8.54 -11.36 6.72
N LEU A 237 8.99 -12.58 6.45
CA LEU A 237 8.47 -13.80 7.09
C LEU A 237 8.54 -13.74 8.62
N ASN A 238 9.60 -13.15 9.18
CA ASN A 238 9.89 -13.18 10.60
C ASN A 238 9.95 -11.79 11.26
N PHE A 239 9.62 -10.73 10.52
CA PHE A 239 9.60 -9.36 11.04
C PHE A 239 8.51 -8.51 10.37
N PRO A 240 8.03 -7.46 11.07
CA PRO A 240 8.21 -7.21 12.48
C PRO A 240 7.50 -8.27 13.34
N LYS A 241 7.83 -8.34 14.62
CA LYS A 241 7.05 -9.15 15.57
C LYS A 241 5.65 -8.55 15.73
N THR A 242 4.68 -9.42 15.98
CA THR A 242 3.26 -9.05 16.04
C THR A 242 2.94 -8.00 17.09
N GLU A 243 3.60 -8.05 18.26
CA GLU A 243 3.42 -7.06 19.32
C GLU A 243 3.76 -5.62 18.90
N TYR A 244 4.73 -5.44 17.99
CA TYR A 244 5.06 -4.12 17.47
C TYR A 244 4.01 -3.60 16.49
N ILE A 245 3.43 -4.50 15.67
CA ILE A 245 2.33 -4.17 14.76
C ILE A 245 1.11 -3.72 15.55
N GLU A 246 0.68 -4.52 16.53
CA GLU A 246 -0.47 -4.19 17.38
C GLU A 246 -0.25 -2.89 18.17
N SER A 247 0.97 -2.70 18.70
CA SER A 247 1.33 -1.48 19.41
C SER A 247 1.23 -0.24 18.53
N ALA A 248 1.64 -0.32 17.26
CA ALA A 248 1.53 0.79 16.31
C ALA A 248 0.06 1.09 15.95
N ILE A 249 -0.73 0.07 15.61
CA ILE A 249 -2.16 0.23 15.32
C ILE A 249 -2.87 0.92 16.49
N ASN A 250 -2.63 0.46 17.73
CA ASN A 250 -3.24 1.03 18.93
C ASN A 250 -2.82 2.49 19.13
N ALA A 251 -1.51 2.78 19.05
CA ALA A 251 -0.98 4.11 19.29
C ALA A 251 -1.52 5.17 18.31
N TYR A 252 -1.68 4.80 17.03
CA TYR A 252 -2.26 5.73 16.05
C TYR A 252 -3.76 5.89 16.22
N ALA A 253 -4.49 4.81 16.52
CA ALA A 253 -5.92 4.89 16.80
C ALA A 253 -6.24 5.71 18.06
N GLU A 254 -5.37 5.69 19.09
CA GLU A 254 -5.51 6.52 20.31
C GLU A 254 -5.41 8.03 20.03
N LEU A 255 -4.85 8.43 18.89
CA LEU A 255 -4.87 9.82 18.43
C LEU A 255 -6.20 10.25 17.81
N GLY A 256 -7.19 9.35 17.75
CA GLY A 256 -8.47 9.56 17.06
C GLY A 256 -8.37 9.44 15.54
N LEU A 257 -7.34 8.78 15.02
CA LEU A 257 -7.07 8.62 13.60
C LEU A 257 -7.49 7.23 13.08
N LYS A 258 -7.85 7.17 11.81
CA LYS A 258 -7.95 5.91 11.07
C LYS A 258 -6.55 5.32 10.86
N VAL A 259 -6.46 4.00 10.82
CA VAL A 259 -5.22 3.29 10.47
C VAL A 259 -5.45 2.54 9.16
N MET A 260 -4.52 2.65 8.23
CA MET A 260 -4.50 1.85 7.02
C MET A 260 -3.21 1.04 6.91
N ILE A 261 -3.32 -0.20 6.47
CA ILE A 261 -2.20 -0.97 5.95
C ILE A 261 -2.16 -0.69 4.45
N THR A 262 -1.15 0.04 3.99
CA THR A 262 -1.20 0.71 2.68
C THR A 262 -0.46 0.00 1.55
N GLU A 263 0.56 -0.81 1.89
CA GLU A 263 1.50 -1.33 0.89
C GLU A 263 2.00 -2.73 1.28
N LEU A 264 1.11 -3.58 1.81
CA LEU A 264 1.49 -4.89 2.34
C LEU A 264 2.13 -5.77 1.28
N ASP A 265 3.35 -6.16 1.53
CA ASP A 265 4.03 -7.28 0.91
C ASP A 265 4.86 -8.05 1.97
N VAL A 266 5.08 -9.34 1.75
CA VAL A 266 5.85 -10.18 2.66
C VAL A 266 7.06 -10.75 1.94
N ASP A 267 8.20 -10.12 2.10
CA ASP A 267 9.47 -10.50 1.49
C ASP A 267 9.89 -11.90 1.94
N VAL A 268 10.14 -12.78 0.98
CA VAL A 268 10.59 -14.17 1.24
C VAL A 268 12.10 -14.35 1.02
N LEU A 269 12.74 -13.34 0.41
CA LEU A 269 14.17 -13.40 0.15
C LEU A 269 14.96 -13.01 1.41
N PRO A 270 16.20 -13.50 1.57
CA PRO A 270 17.07 -13.08 2.65
C PRO A 270 17.30 -11.57 2.60
N ILE A 271 17.07 -10.91 3.73
CA ILE A 271 17.38 -9.50 3.91
C ILE A 271 18.32 -9.40 5.10
N THR A 272 19.43 -8.69 4.92
CA THR A 272 20.34 -8.41 6.03
C THR A 272 19.63 -7.52 7.05
N LYS A 273 20.14 -7.50 8.28
CA LYS A 273 19.62 -6.65 9.34
C LYS A 273 19.63 -5.16 8.94
N GLU A 274 20.62 -4.76 8.18
CA GLU A 274 20.78 -3.44 7.58
C GLU A 274 19.81 -3.19 6.42
N GLY A 275 19.53 -4.21 5.62
CA GLY A 275 18.53 -4.15 4.55
C GLY A 275 17.09 -4.02 5.04
N GLN A 276 16.81 -4.41 6.29
CA GLN A 276 15.53 -4.14 6.95
C GLN A 276 15.33 -2.65 7.28
N VAL A 277 16.41 -1.87 7.30
CA VAL A 277 16.43 -0.42 7.45
C VAL A 277 16.70 0.20 6.08
N ILE A 278 15.94 -0.22 5.08
CA ILE A 278 16.04 0.25 3.70
C ILE A 278 17.46 0.47 3.17
N GLY A 279 17.95 -0.53 2.55
CA GLY A 279 18.73 -0.46 1.34
C GLY A 279 20.16 0.05 1.38
N LYS A 280 20.63 0.75 2.40
CA LYS A 280 21.98 1.33 2.34
C LYS A 280 23.08 0.27 2.26
N GLY A 281 22.93 -0.87 2.92
CA GLY A 281 23.94 -1.94 2.88
C GLY A 281 23.82 -2.87 1.66
N LEU A 282 22.63 -2.97 1.07
CA LEU A 282 22.38 -3.85 -0.08
C LEU A 282 22.57 -3.16 -1.44
N LEU A 283 22.72 -1.84 -1.46
CA LEU A 283 23.13 -1.08 -2.64
C LEU A 283 24.64 -1.00 -2.80
N ASP A 284 25.41 -1.65 -1.90
CA ASP A 284 26.85 -1.71 -2.01
C ASP A 284 27.24 -2.66 -3.18
N SER A 285 28.10 -2.16 -4.07
CA SER A 285 28.56 -2.88 -5.27
C SER A 285 29.16 -4.27 -4.98
N GLN A 286 29.61 -4.53 -3.76
CA GLN A 286 30.08 -5.87 -3.36
C GLN A 286 28.98 -6.94 -3.47
N PHE A 287 27.70 -6.57 -3.32
CA PHE A 287 26.57 -7.51 -3.46
C PHE A 287 26.15 -7.74 -4.92
N GLU A 288 26.73 -7.02 -5.87
CA GLU A 288 26.58 -7.27 -7.31
C GLU A 288 27.52 -8.37 -7.82
N LEU A 289 28.40 -8.90 -6.95
CA LEU A 289 29.33 -9.98 -7.31
C LEU A 289 28.57 -11.30 -7.47
N GLU A 290 28.90 -12.04 -8.53
CA GLU A 290 28.30 -13.34 -8.89
C GLU A 290 28.30 -14.36 -7.72
N GLU A 291 29.30 -14.31 -6.84
CA GLU A 291 29.39 -15.18 -5.66
C GLU A 291 28.25 -14.99 -4.63
N PHE A 292 27.59 -13.81 -4.63
CA PHE A 292 26.44 -13.51 -3.75
C PHE A 292 25.09 -13.80 -4.41
N GLU A 293 25.04 -14.06 -5.70
CA GLU A 293 23.77 -14.24 -6.44
C GLU A 293 22.94 -15.39 -5.85
N VAL A 294 23.58 -16.52 -5.57
CA VAL A 294 22.87 -17.70 -4.97
C VAL A 294 22.31 -17.39 -3.59
N PHE A 295 22.97 -16.53 -2.82
CA PHE A 295 22.48 -16.11 -1.50
C PHE A 295 21.39 -15.05 -1.61
N LEU A 296 21.54 -14.10 -2.52
CA LEU A 296 20.62 -12.95 -2.64
C LEU A 296 19.35 -13.31 -3.41
N ASP A 297 19.42 -14.28 -4.32
CA ASP A 297 18.28 -14.76 -5.12
C ASP A 297 18.16 -16.29 -5.12
N PRO A 298 17.94 -16.91 -3.96
CA PRO A 298 17.99 -18.38 -3.79
C PRO A 298 16.83 -19.12 -4.48
N TYR A 299 15.78 -18.43 -4.94
CA TYR A 299 14.54 -19.05 -5.42
C TYR A 299 14.26 -18.79 -6.91
N GLN A 300 15.28 -18.60 -7.73
CA GLN A 300 15.16 -18.32 -9.18
C GLN A 300 14.31 -19.35 -9.93
N ASN A 301 14.32 -20.60 -9.50
CA ASN A 301 13.60 -21.71 -10.14
C ASN A 301 12.25 -22.04 -9.50
N GLY A 302 11.74 -21.17 -8.64
CA GLY A 302 10.47 -21.36 -7.94
C GLY A 302 10.59 -21.32 -6.42
N LEU A 303 9.52 -20.95 -5.76
CA LEU A 303 9.46 -20.89 -4.30
C LEU A 303 9.40 -22.29 -3.71
N PRO A 304 10.32 -22.67 -2.80
CA PRO A 304 10.24 -23.98 -2.12
C PRO A 304 8.93 -24.13 -1.35
N PRO A 305 8.30 -25.32 -1.34
CA PRO A 305 7.03 -25.54 -0.64
C PRO A 305 7.06 -25.19 0.85
N GLU A 306 8.21 -25.32 1.50
CA GLU A 306 8.40 -24.96 2.91
C GLU A 306 8.30 -23.44 3.11
N ILE A 307 8.93 -22.66 2.23
CA ILE A 307 8.89 -21.20 2.29
C ILE A 307 7.49 -20.69 1.91
N GLU A 308 6.82 -21.34 0.96
CA GLU A 308 5.42 -21.01 0.63
C GLU A 308 4.50 -21.25 1.84
N ARG A 309 4.67 -22.34 2.59
CA ARG A 309 3.91 -22.55 3.82
C ARG A 309 4.19 -21.50 4.89
N GLN A 310 5.45 -21.07 5.03
CA GLN A 310 5.81 -19.99 5.96
C GLN A 310 5.18 -18.67 5.53
N LEU A 311 5.20 -18.35 4.24
CA LEU A 311 4.55 -17.17 3.69
C LEU A 311 3.03 -17.19 3.95
N ALA A 312 2.38 -18.32 3.68
CA ALA A 312 0.94 -18.47 3.90
C ALA A 312 0.57 -18.30 5.38
N LYS A 313 1.35 -18.91 6.29
CA LYS A 313 1.16 -18.75 7.73
C LYS A 313 1.40 -17.31 8.18
N ARG A 314 2.41 -16.63 7.63
CA ARG A 314 2.68 -15.23 7.97
C ARG A 314 1.53 -14.31 7.54
N TYR A 315 0.99 -14.49 6.34
CA TYR A 315 -0.19 -13.75 5.88
C TYR A 315 -1.40 -14.02 6.76
N GLN A 316 -1.66 -15.27 7.14
CA GLN A 316 -2.74 -15.61 8.08
C GLN A 316 -2.57 -14.86 9.39
N GLU A 317 -1.39 -14.92 10.02
CA GLU A 317 -1.07 -14.23 11.27
C GLU A 317 -1.31 -12.70 11.17
N LEU A 318 -0.89 -12.09 10.07
CA LEU A 318 -1.11 -10.67 9.83
C LEU A 318 -2.60 -10.33 9.71
N PHE A 319 -3.36 -11.10 8.94
CA PHE A 319 -4.79 -10.87 8.79
C PHE A 319 -5.59 -11.17 10.07
N GLU A 320 -5.16 -12.12 10.89
CA GLU A 320 -5.71 -12.33 12.25
C GLU A 320 -5.53 -11.09 13.13
N ILE A 321 -4.35 -10.44 13.08
CA ILE A 321 -4.10 -9.18 13.79
C ILE A 321 -5.00 -8.07 13.23
N PHE A 322 -5.07 -7.92 11.91
CA PHE A 322 -5.90 -6.89 11.29
C PHE A 322 -7.36 -7.08 11.62
N TYR A 323 -7.86 -8.31 11.59
CA TYR A 323 -9.24 -8.64 11.96
C TYR A 323 -9.52 -8.40 13.45
N LYS A 324 -8.59 -8.72 14.35
CA LYS A 324 -8.65 -8.39 15.77
C LYS A 324 -8.80 -6.89 16.00
N HIS A 325 -8.13 -6.07 15.17
CA HIS A 325 -8.17 -4.61 15.25
C HIS A 325 -9.07 -3.94 14.18
N ARG A 326 -10.02 -4.68 13.59
CA ARG A 326 -10.87 -4.21 12.49
C ARG A 326 -11.67 -2.94 12.76
N ASN A 327 -11.92 -2.62 14.02
CA ASN A 327 -12.58 -1.37 14.42
C ASN A 327 -11.66 -0.13 14.39
N LYS A 328 -10.36 -0.33 14.12
CA LYS A 328 -9.33 0.71 14.01
C LYS A 328 -8.75 0.79 12.61
N ILE A 329 -8.80 -0.32 11.88
CA ILE A 329 -8.26 -0.45 10.52
C ILE A 329 -9.36 -0.19 9.51
N ASP A 330 -9.17 0.78 8.63
CA ASP A 330 -10.14 1.12 7.57
C ASP A 330 -9.86 0.34 6.28
N ARG A 331 -8.59 -0.01 6.02
CA ARG A 331 -8.16 -0.63 4.77
C ARG A 331 -6.88 -1.45 4.92
N VAL A 332 -6.81 -2.57 4.18
CA VAL A 332 -5.60 -3.38 3.98
C VAL A 332 -5.34 -3.50 2.49
N THR A 333 -4.23 -2.94 2.02
CA THR A 333 -3.82 -2.92 0.61
C THR A 333 -2.54 -3.73 0.40
N LEU A 334 -2.57 -4.65 -0.54
CA LEU A 334 -1.39 -5.36 -1.03
C LEU A 334 -0.67 -4.51 -2.08
N TRP A 335 0.67 -4.45 -2.02
CA TRP A 335 1.45 -3.62 -2.94
C TRP A 335 1.77 -4.33 -4.25
N GLY A 336 0.73 -4.62 -5.00
CA GLY A 336 0.73 -5.31 -6.28
C GLY A 336 -0.36 -6.37 -6.35
N VAL A 337 -0.56 -6.94 -7.54
CA VAL A 337 -1.55 -7.99 -7.76
C VAL A 337 -0.89 -9.36 -7.71
N ASP A 338 0.18 -9.57 -8.47
CA ASP A 338 0.90 -10.83 -8.55
C ASP A 338 2.42 -10.65 -8.38
N ASP A 339 3.13 -11.75 -8.12
CA ASP A 339 4.57 -11.72 -7.84
C ASP A 339 5.42 -11.10 -8.97
N SER A 340 4.95 -11.11 -10.23
CA SER A 340 5.70 -10.52 -11.34
C SER A 340 5.75 -9.00 -11.27
N MET A 341 4.71 -8.38 -10.71
CA MET A 341 4.60 -6.93 -10.54
C MET A 341 5.40 -6.38 -9.37
N SER A 342 5.81 -7.23 -8.43
CA SER A 342 6.42 -6.75 -7.20
C SER A 342 7.68 -5.93 -7.45
N TRP A 343 7.72 -4.72 -6.90
CA TRP A 343 8.91 -3.87 -6.87
C TRP A 343 10.12 -4.52 -6.20
N LYS A 344 9.87 -5.50 -5.33
CA LYS A 344 10.89 -6.32 -4.65
C LYS A 344 11.73 -7.18 -5.61
N ASN A 345 11.31 -7.32 -6.86
CA ASN A 345 12.11 -7.97 -7.90
C ASN A 345 13.28 -7.09 -8.38
N THR A 346 13.19 -5.79 -8.17
CA THR A 346 14.16 -4.81 -8.71
C THR A 346 14.79 -3.91 -7.65
N TYR A 347 14.27 -3.91 -6.45
CA TYR A 347 14.76 -3.08 -5.34
C TYR A 347 14.78 -3.86 -4.02
N PRO A 348 15.78 -3.67 -3.14
CA PRO A 348 16.97 -2.83 -3.30
C PRO A 348 18.04 -3.44 -4.20
N ILE A 349 17.90 -4.69 -4.60
CA ILE A 349 18.81 -5.41 -5.51
C ILE A 349 18.04 -5.73 -6.79
N SER A 350 18.63 -5.38 -7.94
CA SER A 350 18.02 -5.65 -9.24
C SER A 350 18.02 -7.13 -9.60
N ASN A 351 17.08 -7.53 -10.45
CA ASN A 351 16.99 -8.87 -11.05
C ASN A 351 16.81 -10.04 -10.06
N ARG A 352 16.16 -9.79 -8.92
CA ARG A 352 15.77 -10.85 -7.98
C ARG A 352 14.42 -11.44 -8.32
N THR A 353 14.21 -12.71 -7.94
CA THR A 353 12.95 -13.42 -8.12
C THR A 353 12.25 -13.56 -6.77
N ASN A 354 11.43 -12.56 -6.41
CA ASN A 354 10.70 -12.56 -5.15
C ASN A 354 9.26 -13.08 -5.32
N TYR A 355 8.64 -13.50 -4.22
CA TYR A 355 7.30 -14.09 -4.19
C TYR A 355 6.43 -13.48 -3.07
N PRO A 356 6.35 -12.16 -2.94
CA PRO A 356 5.82 -11.52 -1.73
C PRO A 356 4.30 -11.37 -1.71
N LEU A 357 3.60 -11.61 -2.83
CA LEU A 357 2.17 -11.33 -2.99
C LEU A 357 1.29 -12.58 -2.90
N LEU A 358 -0.03 -12.40 -2.99
CA LEU A 358 -1.00 -13.48 -2.83
C LEU A 358 -1.24 -14.29 -4.11
N TRP A 359 -0.96 -13.74 -5.28
CA TRP A 359 -1.01 -14.46 -6.55
C TRP A 359 0.39 -14.67 -7.09
N ASN A 360 0.63 -15.86 -7.61
CA ASN A 360 1.89 -16.21 -8.24
C ASN A 360 1.98 -15.64 -9.67
N ARG A 361 3.16 -15.75 -10.31
CA ARG A 361 3.41 -15.27 -11.68
C ARG A 361 2.52 -15.88 -12.77
N ASN A 362 1.82 -16.98 -12.48
CA ASN A 362 0.83 -17.61 -13.37
C ASN A 362 -0.60 -17.17 -13.01
N LEU A 363 -0.76 -16.13 -12.20
CA LEU A 363 -2.02 -15.57 -11.73
C LEU A 363 -2.89 -16.57 -10.93
N GLN A 364 -2.26 -17.61 -10.38
CA GLN A 364 -2.95 -18.54 -9.49
C GLN A 364 -2.84 -18.07 -8.04
N PRO A 365 -3.92 -18.17 -7.25
CA PRO A 365 -3.86 -17.86 -5.83
C PRO A 365 -2.90 -18.81 -5.12
N LYS A 366 -2.08 -18.29 -4.23
CA LYS A 366 -1.25 -19.08 -3.33
C LYS A 366 -2.09 -19.59 -2.15
N SER A 367 -1.59 -20.60 -1.44
CA SER A 367 -2.23 -21.17 -0.24
C SER A 367 -2.52 -20.14 0.85
N ALA A 368 -1.85 -18.99 0.84
CA ALA A 368 -2.13 -17.85 1.72
C ALA A 368 -3.56 -17.33 1.58
N VAL A 369 -4.12 -17.31 0.36
CA VAL A 369 -5.48 -16.83 0.11
C VAL A 369 -6.51 -17.66 0.87
N ASP A 370 -6.38 -19.00 0.81
CA ASP A 370 -7.28 -19.92 1.51
C ASP A 370 -7.21 -19.78 3.04
N LEU A 371 -6.03 -19.46 3.58
CA LEU A 371 -5.87 -19.22 5.02
C LEU A 371 -6.47 -17.88 5.45
N ILE A 372 -6.27 -16.83 4.65
CA ILE A 372 -6.83 -15.50 4.91
C ILE A 372 -8.36 -15.54 4.89
N LEU A 373 -8.98 -16.22 3.92
CA LEU A 373 -10.44 -16.33 3.80
C LEU A 373 -11.09 -17.03 5.00
N LYS A 374 -10.33 -17.76 5.81
CA LYS A 374 -10.82 -18.42 7.03
C LYS A 374 -10.75 -17.55 8.29
N VAL A 375 -10.08 -16.39 8.22
CA VAL A 375 -9.86 -15.52 9.40
C VAL A 375 -11.17 -14.95 9.96
N PRO A 376 -12.16 -14.50 9.17
CA PRO A 376 -13.41 -13.99 9.70
C PRO A 376 -14.35 -15.06 10.25
N ASN A 377 -14.09 -16.35 9.96
CA ASN A 377 -14.94 -17.50 10.30
C ASN A 377 -14.37 -18.29 11.54
#